data_a2fb7683e64c3f11e891a7e584716811
#
_entry.id   a2fb7683e64c3f11e891a7e584716811
#
_cell.length_a   1.000
_cell.length_b   1.000
_cell.length_c   1.000
_cell.angle_alpha   90.00
_cell.angle_beta   90.00
_cell.angle_gamma   90.00
#
_symmetry.space_group_name_H-M   'P 1'
#
loop_
_entity.id
_entity.type
_entity.pdbx_description
1 polymer ?
#
loop_
_entity_poly.entity_id
_entity_poly.type
_entity_poly.pdbx_seq_one_letter_code
_entity_poly.pdbx_strand_id
1 'polypeptide(L)'
;DGGIVHDYHMTLALAMGADFLMLGRYFARFDESPTNKLLVNGVYVKEYWGEGSNRARNWQRYDLGGKTGLAFEEGVDSYVTYAGSLQDNVARSLYKVKSTMCNCGVTTIPDLQKNAKLTLVSATSIVEGGYHDVTLRATNASNN
;
A
#
# COMPACT_ATOMS: atom_id res chain seq x y z
N ASP A 1 -2.64 -7.18 -7.44
CA ASP A 1 -2.33 -7.94 -6.24
C ASP A 1 -0.91 -7.61 -5.79
N GLY A 2 -0.75 -7.11 -4.55
CA GLY A 2 0.54 -6.79 -3.96
C GLY A 2 1.23 -5.54 -4.54
N GLY A 3 2.40 -5.19 -3.96
CA GLY A 3 3.25 -4.11 -4.47
C GLY A 3 2.73 -2.68 -4.28
N ILE A 4 1.53 -2.48 -3.76
CA ILE A 4 0.96 -1.15 -3.51
C ILE A 4 1.56 -0.57 -2.22
N VAL A 5 2.37 0.47 -2.37
CA VAL A 5 3.06 1.15 -1.27
C VAL A 5 2.48 2.54 -1.02
N HIS A 6 2.09 3.26 -2.06
CA HIS A 6 1.58 4.63 -2.00
C HIS A 6 0.16 4.72 -2.54
N ASP A 7 -0.60 5.74 -2.09
CA ASP A 7 -1.99 5.93 -2.53
C ASP A 7 -2.12 6.14 -4.05
N TYR A 8 -1.12 6.77 -4.70
CA TYR A 8 -1.15 6.94 -6.15
C TYR A 8 -1.01 5.63 -6.93
N HIS A 9 -0.37 4.59 -6.35
CA HIS A 9 -0.36 3.25 -6.94
C HIS A 9 -1.79 2.67 -7.03
N MET A 10 -2.68 3.02 -6.08
CA MET A 10 -4.07 2.59 -6.11
C MET A 10 -4.78 3.17 -7.34
N THR A 11 -4.66 4.49 -7.55
CA THR A 11 -5.28 5.14 -8.70
C THR A 11 -4.71 4.63 -10.02
N LEU A 12 -3.39 4.40 -10.07
CA LEU A 12 -2.71 3.88 -11.25
C LEU A 12 -3.22 2.46 -11.59
N ALA A 13 -3.31 1.57 -10.61
CA ALA A 13 -3.81 0.22 -10.83
C ALA A 13 -5.29 0.21 -11.30
N LEU A 14 -6.13 1.07 -10.71
CA LEU A 14 -7.52 1.25 -11.14
C LEU A 14 -7.58 1.77 -12.58
N ALA A 15 -6.76 2.76 -12.94
CA ALA A 15 -6.70 3.29 -14.31
C ALA A 15 -6.23 2.24 -15.33
N MET A 16 -5.41 1.28 -14.89
CA MET A 16 -4.96 0.16 -15.72
C MET A 16 -5.98 -0.98 -15.86
N GLY A 17 -7.15 -0.87 -15.26
CA GLY A 17 -8.24 -1.82 -15.42
C GLY A 17 -8.52 -2.73 -14.20
N ALA A 18 -7.90 -2.49 -13.05
CA ALA A 18 -8.23 -3.23 -11.85
C ALA A 18 -9.60 -2.82 -11.32
N ASP A 19 -10.46 -3.80 -11.00
CA ASP A 19 -11.77 -3.55 -10.37
C ASP A 19 -11.64 -3.37 -8.86
N PHE A 20 -10.66 -4.05 -8.23
CA PHE A 20 -10.34 -3.93 -6.80
C PHE A 20 -8.86 -4.26 -6.56
N LEU A 21 -8.37 -3.96 -5.37
CA LEU A 21 -6.95 -4.06 -5.02
C LEU A 21 -6.75 -4.97 -3.81
N MET A 22 -5.76 -5.86 -3.88
CA MET A 22 -5.30 -6.66 -2.74
C MET A 22 -4.18 -5.91 -2.02
N LEU A 23 -4.36 -5.57 -0.73
CA LEU A 23 -3.52 -4.62 0.01
C LEU A 23 -3.04 -5.19 1.36
N GLY A 24 -2.22 -6.25 1.35
CA GLY A 24 -1.75 -6.89 2.58
C GLY A 24 -0.97 -5.94 3.50
N ARG A 25 0.13 -5.39 3.02
CA ARG A 25 0.99 -4.46 3.78
C ARG A 25 0.25 -3.21 4.26
N TYR A 26 -0.65 -2.68 3.45
CA TYR A 26 -1.42 -1.48 3.78
C TYR A 26 -2.27 -1.71 5.02
N PHE A 27 -3.02 -2.81 5.07
CA PHE A 27 -3.90 -3.14 6.20
C PHE A 27 -3.15 -3.63 7.44
N ALA A 28 -1.97 -4.21 7.28
CA ALA A 28 -1.15 -4.67 8.40
C ALA A 28 -0.70 -3.54 9.34
N ARG A 29 -0.72 -2.28 8.91
CA ARG A 29 -0.24 -1.09 9.62
C ARG A 29 -1.18 -0.54 10.69
N PHE A 30 -2.42 -1.00 10.73
CA PHE A 30 -3.49 -0.35 11.51
C PHE A 30 -3.73 -1.02 12.86
N ASP A 31 -4.40 -0.30 13.76
CA ASP A 31 -4.77 -0.80 15.08
C ASP A 31 -5.57 -2.09 15.00
N GLU A 32 -6.44 -2.20 14.02
CA GLU A 32 -7.34 -3.34 13.82
C GLU A 32 -6.65 -4.59 13.26
N SER A 33 -5.40 -4.47 12.79
CA SER A 33 -4.59 -5.64 12.43
C SER A 33 -4.25 -6.46 13.69
N PRO A 34 -4.30 -7.80 13.65
CA PRO A 34 -4.18 -8.64 14.85
C PRO A 34 -2.77 -8.68 15.48
N THR A 35 -1.75 -8.15 14.80
CA THR A 35 -0.38 -8.15 15.32
C THR A 35 -0.15 -7.06 16.37
N ASN A 36 0.84 -7.28 17.24
CA ASN A 36 1.18 -6.33 18.30
C ASN A 36 1.84 -5.06 17.72
N LYS A 37 1.55 -3.93 18.36
CA LYS A 37 2.29 -2.70 18.15
C LYS A 37 3.56 -2.72 19.00
N LEU A 38 4.71 -2.57 18.37
CA LEU A 38 6.03 -2.61 19.00
C LEU A 38 6.75 -1.27 18.82
N LEU A 39 7.66 -0.96 19.72
CA LEU A 39 8.57 0.19 19.57
C LEU A 39 9.96 -0.34 19.17
N VAL A 40 10.38 -0.04 17.95
CA VAL A 40 11.67 -0.47 17.41
C VAL A 40 12.44 0.78 16.96
N ASN A 41 13.61 0.98 17.51
CA ASN A 41 14.46 2.15 17.22
C ASN A 41 13.72 3.51 17.29
N GLY A 42 12.82 3.67 18.28
CA GLY A 42 12.06 4.90 18.48
C GLY A 42 10.85 5.09 17.55
N VAL A 43 10.55 4.11 16.69
CA VAL A 43 9.41 4.14 15.77
C VAL A 43 8.41 3.04 16.14
N TYR A 44 7.14 3.38 16.18
CA TYR A 44 6.09 2.38 16.34
C TYR A 44 5.90 1.60 15.03
N VAL A 45 5.91 0.27 15.17
CA VAL A 45 5.76 -0.68 14.06
C VAL A 45 4.78 -1.78 14.43
N LYS A 46 4.29 -2.50 13.42
CA LYS A 46 3.56 -3.75 13.59
C LYS A 46 4.28 -4.87 12.85
N GLU A 47 4.23 -6.07 13.40
CA GLU A 47 4.76 -7.24 12.71
C GLU A 47 3.97 -7.51 11.44
N TYR A 48 4.65 -7.87 10.38
CA TYR A 48 4.05 -8.22 9.10
C TYR A 48 4.76 -9.42 8.48
N TRP A 49 3.99 -10.43 8.16
CA TRP A 49 4.47 -11.59 7.40
C TRP A 49 3.48 -11.94 6.30
N GLY A 50 3.97 -12.11 5.07
CA GLY A 50 3.16 -12.51 3.94
C GLY A 50 2.75 -13.99 4.02
N GLU A 51 1.69 -14.38 3.34
CA GLU A 51 1.20 -15.77 3.33
C GLU A 51 2.23 -16.78 2.84
N GLY A 52 3.10 -16.40 1.91
CA GLY A 52 4.21 -17.23 1.43
C GLY A 52 5.41 -17.28 2.36
N SER A 53 5.38 -16.64 3.55
CA SER A 53 6.49 -16.67 4.50
C SER A 53 6.51 -17.96 5.31
N ASN A 54 7.70 -18.35 5.80
CA ASN A 54 7.86 -19.49 6.70
C ASN A 54 7.03 -19.35 7.99
N ARG A 55 6.84 -18.12 8.47
CA ARG A 55 6.04 -17.85 9.67
C ARG A 55 4.56 -18.13 9.43
N ALA A 56 3.99 -17.73 8.28
CA ALA A 56 2.61 -18.01 7.93
C ALA A 56 2.35 -19.53 7.80
N ARG A 57 3.30 -20.29 7.26
CA ARG A 57 3.21 -21.75 7.14
C ARG A 57 3.14 -22.44 8.49
N ASN A 58 3.95 -21.99 9.46
CA ASN A 58 4.00 -22.59 10.80
C ASN A 58 2.74 -22.31 11.62
N TRP A 59 1.91 -21.34 11.21
CA TRP A 59 0.64 -21.02 11.86
C TRP A 59 -0.53 -21.92 11.41
N GLN A 60 -0.26 -22.94 10.59
CA GLN A 60 -1.23 -23.96 10.16
C GLN A 60 -2.58 -23.39 9.67
N ARG A 61 -2.54 -22.22 9.05
CA ARG A 61 -3.75 -21.53 8.59
C ARG A 61 -4.52 -22.33 7.52
N TYR A 62 -3.80 -23.17 6.80
CA TYR A 62 -4.33 -24.10 5.83
C TYR A 62 -3.76 -25.49 6.13
N ASP A 63 -4.56 -26.33 6.78
CA ASP A 63 -4.26 -27.74 6.92
C ASP A 63 -4.51 -28.42 5.56
N LEU A 64 -3.53 -28.32 4.68
CA LEU A 64 -3.56 -28.98 3.38
C LEU A 64 -3.15 -30.45 3.45
N GLY A 65 -3.21 -31.08 4.64
CA GLY A 65 -3.15 -32.55 4.81
C GLY A 65 -2.00 -33.27 4.13
N GLY A 66 -0.89 -32.60 3.82
CA GLY A 66 0.16 -33.25 3.09
C GLY A 66 1.46 -32.43 3.00
N LYS A 67 2.56 -33.14 3.01
CA LYS A 67 3.98 -32.72 2.96
C LYS A 67 4.39 -31.93 1.69
N THR A 68 3.57 -31.06 1.17
CA THR A 68 3.97 -30.18 0.05
C THR A 68 4.61 -28.93 0.62
N GLY A 69 5.92 -28.99 0.82
CA GLY A 69 6.74 -27.80 0.99
C GLY A 69 6.52 -26.88 -0.21
N LEU A 70 6.21 -25.58 0.03
CA LEU A 70 6.31 -24.59 -1.04
C LEU A 70 7.74 -24.66 -1.60
N ALA A 71 7.85 -24.74 -2.93
CA ALA A 71 9.15 -24.80 -3.59
C ALA A 71 9.95 -23.51 -3.39
N PHE A 72 9.26 -22.40 -3.07
CA PHE A 72 9.84 -21.07 -2.86
C PHE A 72 9.18 -20.35 -1.70
N GLU A 73 9.96 -19.57 -0.97
CA GLU A 73 9.47 -18.61 0.01
C GLU A 73 9.19 -17.28 -0.70
N GLU A 74 7.92 -16.94 -0.85
CA GLU A 74 7.51 -15.69 -1.53
C GLU A 74 7.15 -14.57 -0.55
N GLY A 75 7.07 -14.87 0.74
CA GLY A 75 6.70 -13.92 1.78
C GLY A 75 7.87 -13.52 2.66
N VAL A 76 7.83 -12.31 3.18
CA VAL A 76 8.81 -11.78 4.13
C VAL A 76 8.23 -11.73 5.54
N ASP A 77 9.08 -12.00 6.55
CA ASP A 77 8.81 -11.69 7.96
C ASP A 77 9.51 -10.37 8.28
N SER A 78 8.73 -9.33 8.54
CA SER A 78 9.23 -7.97 8.62
C SER A 78 8.37 -7.09 9.53
N TYR A 79 8.73 -5.82 9.62
CA TYR A 79 7.92 -4.80 10.26
C TYR A 79 7.36 -3.82 9.24
N VAL A 80 6.15 -3.33 9.52
CA VAL A 80 5.54 -2.18 8.82
C VAL A 80 5.36 -1.05 9.80
N THR A 81 5.55 0.18 9.34
CA THR A 81 5.34 1.37 10.17
C THR A 81 3.86 1.44 10.60
N TYR A 82 3.64 1.56 11.89
CA TYR A 82 2.30 1.76 12.45
C TYR A 82 1.68 3.08 11.96
N ALA A 83 0.40 3.05 11.63
CA ALA A 83 -0.28 4.19 11.01
C ALA A 83 -1.59 4.63 11.72
N GLY A 84 -1.93 4.03 12.87
CA GLY A 84 -3.16 4.39 13.60
C GLY A 84 -4.39 3.64 13.11
N SER A 85 -5.58 4.27 13.19
CA SER A 85 -6.84 3.62 12.89
C SER A 85 -7.03 3.31 11.41
N LEU A 86 -7.65 2.18 11.12
CA LEU A 86 -8.06 1.79 9.77
C LEU A 86 -9.00 2.84 9.16
N GLN A 87 -10.01 3.26 9.92
CA GLN A 87 -11.04 4.17 9.43
C GLN A 87 -10.44 5.48 8.89
N ASP A 88 -9.56 6.12 9.66
CA ASP A 88 -8.97 7.40 9.28
C ASP A 88 -8.05 7.25 8.05
N ASN A 89 -7.28 6.18 8.01
CA ASN A 89 -6.35 5.94 6.92
C ASN A 89 -7.05 5.57 5.61
N VAL A 90 -8.09 4.72 5.66
CA VAL A 90 -8.90 4.39 4.49
C VAL A 90 -9.62 5.63 3.96
N ALA A 91 -10.23 6.44 4.85
CA ALA A 91 -10.87 7.69 4.44
C ALA A 91 -9.89 8.63 3.73
N ARG A 92 -8.67 8.75 4.25
CA ARG A 92 -7.60 9.57 3.65
C ARG A 92 -7.16 9.03 2.28
N SER A 93 -6.94 7.73 2.16
CA SER A 93 -6.55 7.11 0.89
C SER A 93 -7.65 7.24 -0.16
N LEU A 94 -8.92 7.02 0.22
CA LEU A 94 -10.06 7.24 -0.69
C LEU A 94 -10.18 8.69 -1.13
N TYR A 95 -9.94 9.65 -0.23
CA TYR A 95 -9.92 11.06 -0.60
C TYR A 95 -8.85 11.35 -1.66
N LYS A 96 -7.62 10.84 -1.48
CA LYS A 96 -6.53 11.02 -2.44
C LYS A 96 -6.85 10.38 -3.81
N VAL A 97 -7.40 9.16 -3.81
CA VAL A 97 -7.84 8.49 -5.05
C VAL A 97 -8.90 9.34 -5.77
N LYS A 98 -9.94 9.77 -5.06
CA LYS A 98 -10.99 10.62 -5.62
C LYS A 98 -10.44 11.95 -6.14
N SER A 99 -9.54 12.59 -5.41
CA SER A 99 -8.89 13.83 -5.84
C SER A 99 -8.12 13.63 -7.14
N THR A 100 -7.37 12.53 -7.28
CA THR A 100 -6.66 12.21 -8.52
C THR A 100 -7.64 11.95 -9.67
N MET A 101 -8.74 11.25 -9.42
CA MET A 101 -9.80 11.04 -10.44
C MET A 101 -10.39 12.37 -10.91
N CYS A 102 -10.67 13.31 -9.99
CA CYS A 102 -11.14 14.65 -10.35
C CYS A 102 -10.12 15.40 -11.22
N ASN A 103 -8.82 15.31 -10.89
CA ASN A 103 -7.76 15.90 -11.70
C ASN A 103 -7.70 15.28 -13.12
N CYS A 104 -8.09 14.02 -13.27
CA CYS A 104 -8.25 13.36 -14.57
C CYS A 104 -9.59 13.71 -15.27
N GLY A 105 -10.44 14.54 -14.66
CA GLY A 105 -11.73 14.93 -15.21
C GLY A 105 -12.79 13.83 -15.18
N VAL A 106 -12.67 12.85 -14.28
CA VAL A 106 -13.59 11.70 -14.16
C VAL A 106 -14.11 11.54 -12.75
N THR A 107 -15.32 10.99 -12.61
CA THR A 107 -15.99 10.77 -11.32
C THR A 107 -16.29 9.30 -11.03
N THR A 108 -16.11 8.40 -11.99
CA THR A 108 -16.35 6.97 -11.84
C THR A 108 -15.12 6.15 -12.23
N ILE A 109 -14.99 4.96 -11.66
CA ILE A 109 -13.90 4.03 -12.02
C ILE A 109 -13.96 3.62 -13.50
N PRO A 110 -15.13 3.25 -14.07
CA PRO A 110 -15.21 2.96 -15.51
C PRO A 110 -14.77 4.12 -16.40
N ASP A 111 -15.10 5.36 -16.03
CA ASP A 111 -14.65 6.54 -16.79
C ASP A 111 -13.13 6.73 -16.65
N LEU A 112 -12.57 6.48 -15.48
CA LEU A 112 -11.12 6.50 -15.29
C LEU A 112 -10.43 5.48 -16.21
N GLN A 113 -10.90 4.24 -16.23
CA GLN A 113 -10.36 3.17 -17.06
C GLN A 113 -10.44 3.49 -18.56
N LYS A 114 -11.54 4.11 -18.98
CA LYS A 114 -11.78 4.48 -20.39
C LYS A 114 -10.96 5.67 -20.84
N ASN A 115 -10.80 6.69 -20.00
CA ASN A 115 -10.30 8.00 -20.39
C ASN A 115 -8.87 8.29 -19.90
N ALA A 116 -8.36 7.60 -18.89
CA ALA A 116 -7.02 7.82 -18.38
C ALA A 116 -5.97 7.46 -19.44
N LYS A 117 -5.00 8.36 -19.60
CA LYS A 117 -3.84 8.15 -20.47
C LYS A 117 -2.59 8.05 -19.61
N LEU A 118 -1.95 6.90 -19.63
CA LEU A 118 -0.69 6.68 -18.94
C LEU A 118 0.46 7.13 -19.83
N THR A 119 1.36 7.92 -19.28
CA THR A 119 2.54 8.42 -19.99
C THR A 119 3.79 8.03 -19.21
N LEU A 120 4.77 7.48 -19.91
CA LEU A 120 6.09 7.27 -19.33
C LEU A 120 6.79 8.62 -19.17
N VAL A 121 7.33 8.83 -17.98
CA VAL A 121 8.10 10.04 -17.66
C VAL A 121 9.54 9.67 -17.34
N SER A 122 10.49 10.55 -17.67
CA SER A 122 11.88 10.37 -17.31
C SER A 122 12.13 10.68 -15.83
N ALA A 123 13.27 10.22 -15.29
CA ALA A 123 13.70 10.58 -13.95
C ALA A 123 13.82 12.11 -13.80
N THR A 124 14.27 12.81 -14.83
CA THR A 124 14.36 14.29 -14.86
C THR A 124 12.96 14.91 -14.71
N SER A 125 11.95 14.40 -15.43
CA SER A 125 10.57 14.90 -15.31
C SER A 125 9.99 14.70 -13.91
N ILE A 126 10.39 13.63 -13.21
CA ILE A 126 9.98 13.40 -11.82
C ILE A 126 10.58 14.46 -10.89
N VAL A 127 11.85 14.80 -11.09
CA VAL A 127 12.54 15.85 -10.32
C VAL A 127 11.92 17.21 -10.61
N GLU A 128 11.71 17.54 -11.88
CA GLU A 128 11.07 18.78 -12.33
C GLU A 128 9.63 18.97 -11.83
N GLY A 129 8.89 17.86 -11.66
CA GLY A 129 7.54 17.88 -11.07
C GLY A 129 7.51 17.97 -9.54
N GLY A 130 8.67 17.98 -8.89
CA GLY A 130 8.81 18.05 -7.45
C GLY A 130 8.75 19.48 -6.88
N TYR A 131 9.11 19.60 -5.63
CA TYR A 131 9.20 20.90 -4.96
C TYR A 131 10.50 21.61 -5.36
N HIS A 132 10.40 22.86 -5.80
CA HIS A 132 11.54 23.70 -6.20
C HIS A 132 11.81 24.76 -5.14
N ASP A 133 13.09 24.89 -4.76
CA ASP A 133 13.61 25.96 -3.89
C ASP A 133 12.85 26.15 -2.57
N VAL A 134 12.29 25.08 -2.00
CA VAL A 134 11.61 25.11 -0.71
C VAL A 134 12.16 24.06 0.23
N THR A 135 12.35 24.44 1.48
CA THR A 135 12.63 23.50 2.56
C THR A 135 11.29 23.02 3.13
N LEU A 136 11.00 21.73 3.00
CA LEU A 136 9.77 21.16 3.54
C LEU A 136 9.81 21.23 5.06
N ARG A 137 8.79 21.86 5.64
CA ARG A 137 8.57 21.79 7.08
C ARG A 137 8.20 20.35 7.45
N ALA A 138 8.94 19.75 8.37
CA ALA A 138 8.57 18.45 8.92
C ALA A 138 7.17 18.55 9.52
N THR A 139 6.18 17.97 8.85
CA THR A 139 4.83 17.80 9.38
C THR A 139 4.72 16.39 9.88
N ASN A 140 4.03 16.17 11.00
CA ASN A 140 3.74 14.83 11.55
C ASN A 140 2.89 13.95 10.60
N ALA A 141 2.67 14.41 9.37
CA ALA A 141 1.92 13.74 8.32
C ALA A 141 2.81 12.95 7.34
N SER A 142 4.10 12.90 7.55
CA SER A 142 5.03 12.16 6.69
C SER A 142 5.10 10.68 7.10
N ASN A 143 4.02 9.98 6.94
CA ASN A 143 4.06 8.52 6.83
C ASN A 143 3.29 8.15 5.57
N ASN A 144 3.91 8.38 4.44
CA ASN A 144 3.54 7.79 3.17
C ASN A 144 3.93 6.32 3.15
#